data_648fbb599e5b0445edee64124208909e
#
_entry.id   648fbb599e5b0445edee64124208909e
#
_cell.length_a   1.000
_cell.length_b   1.000
_cell.length_c   1.000
_cell.angle_alpha   90.00
_cell.angle_beta   90.00
_cell.angle_gamma   90.00
#
_symmetry.space_group_name_H-M   'P 1'
#
loop_
_entity.id
_entity.type
_entity.pdbx_description
1 polymer ?
#
loop_
_entity_poly.entity_id
_entity_poly.type
_entity_poly.pdbx_seq_one_letter_code
_entity_poly.pdbx_strand_id
1 'polypeptide(L)'
;VAKSLNQSWDDVRSATQYSPNCLSYVIEEQGHKLSEDCLYVNVVRPSGVNDTADLPVAFWIHGGGFTTGGSAYARYNLSFIVEQSVKIGTPIVAVSFNYRLSAFGFLSGGEATEAGISNNGYRDQRLALQWVNENIAAFGGSPDKVTIWGESAGAMSVTAHMFAYNGTIASHSLGFHACSGANSYQAVMINSSAQLPANLALGQPSPASQRDSLPPKTPILFTTIWWQTPPVPHW
;
A
#
# COMPACT_ATOMS: atom_id res chain seq x y z
N VAL A 1 13.45 3.48 -14.20
CA VAL A 1 12.46 4.19 -13.37
C VAL A 1 11.09 3.66 -13.75
N ALA A 2 10.28 3.24 -12.75
CA ALA A 2 8.91 2.82 -12.99
C ALA A 2 8.13 3.98 -13.64
N LYS A 3 7.27 3.64 -14.59
CA LYS A 3 6.41 4.62 -15.27
C LYS A 3 4.98 4.10 -15.21
N SER A 4 4.03 5.00 -15.01
CA SER A 4 2.63 4.69 -15.24
C SER A 4 2.47 4.30 -16.71
N LEU A 5 1.80 3.16 -16.95
CA LEU A 5 1.44 2.76 -18.31
C LEU A 5 0.06 3.31 -18.58
N ASN A 6 -0.02 4.17 -19.57
CA ASN A 6 -1.31 4.61 -20.12
C ASN A 6 -1.88 3.48 -21.01
N GLN A 7 -2.14 2.33 -20.39
CA GLN A 7 -2.70 1.15 -21.06
C GLN A 7 -4.08 0.85 -20.49
N SER A 8 -5.05 0.76 -21.34
CA SER A 8 -6.37 0.17 -21.06
C SER A 8 -6.43 -1.25 -21.62
N TRP A 9 -7.31 -2.05 -21.08
CA TRP A 9 -7.67 -3.37 -21.60
C TRP A 9 -9.19 -3.51 -21.62
N ASP A 10 -9.69 -4.23 -22.61
CA ASP A 10 -11.15 -4.38 -22.82
C ASP A 10 -11.68 -5.64 -22.12
N ASP A 11 -10.81 -6.51 -21.61
CA ASP A 11 -11.18 -7.78 -21.01
C ASP A 11 -11.19 -7.73 -19.47
N VAL A 12 -12.04 -8.56 -18.85
CA VAL A 12 -12.01 -8.83 -17.41
C VAL A 12 -10.81 -9.70 -17.09
N ARG A 13 -9.89 -9.20 -16.27
CA ARG A 13 -8.72 -9.93 -15.77
C ARG A 13 -8.97 -10.46 -14.37
N SER A 14 -8.55 -11.70 -14.11
CA SER A 14 -8.57 -12.24 -12.76
C SER A 14 -7.49 -11.55 -11.91
N ALA A 15 -7.91 -10.94 -10.80
CA ALA A 15 -7.05 -10.20 -9.89
C ALA A 15 -7.32 -10.59 -8.43
N THR A 16 -7.53 -11.89 -8.19
CA THR A 16 -7.94 -12.43 -6.89
C THR A 16 -6.78 -13.03 -6.08
N GLN A 17 -5.55 -12.92 -6.58
CA GLN A 17 -4.36 -13.44 -5.91
C GLN A 17 -3.26 -12.39 -5.86
N TYR A 18 -2.47 -12.40 -4.79
CA TYR A 18 -1.28 -11.56 -4.70
C TYR A 18 -0.25 -11.91 -5.77
N SER A 19 0.42 -10.89 -6.28
CA SER A 19 1.58 -11.04 -7.17
C SER A 19 2.80 -11.59 -6.42
N PRO A 20 3.85 -12.00 -7.16
CA PRO A 20 5.17 -12.24 -6.56
C PRO A 20 5.65 -10.99 -5.80
N ASN A 21 6.43 -11.22 -4.73
CA ASN A 21 7.14 -10.14 -4.04
C ASN A 21 8.36 -9.70 -4.86
N CYS A 22 8.87 -8.51 -4.60
CA CYS A 22 10.09 -8.02 -5.22
C CYS A 22 11.32 -8.80 -4.76
N LEU A 23 12.34 -8.86 -5.61
CA LEU A 23 13.61 -9.51 -5.28
C LEU A 23 14.17 -8.94 -3.98
N SER A 24 14.58 -9.82 -3.09
CA SER A 24 15.09 -9.52 -1.75
C SER A 24 16.32 -10.37 -1.44
N TYR A 25 16.99 -10.12 -0.30
CA TYR A 25 18.12 -10.94 0.14
C TYR A 25 17.75 -12.37 0.56
N VAL A 26 16.49 -12.63 0.80
CA VAL A 26 16.00 -13.94 1.24
C VAL A 26 15.29 -14.60 0.06
N ILE A 27 15.78 -15.77 -0.36
CA ILE A 27 15.32 -16.46 -1.58
C ILE A 27 13.89 -16.98 -1.46
N GLU A 28 13.44 -17.29 -0.24
CA GLU A 28 12.06 -17.76 0.01
C GLU A 28 11.54 -17.12 1.30
N GLU A 29 10.94 -15.97 1.19
CA GLU A 29 10.31 -15.36 2.35
C GLU A 29 8.85 -15.83 2.47
N GLN A 30 8.60 -16.68 3.46
CA GLN A 30 7.25 -17.17 3.81
C GLN A 30 6.49 -17.89 2.66
N GLY A 31 7.21 -18.56 1.77
CA GLY A 31 6.59 -19.33 0.66
C GLY A 31 6.09 -18.47 -0.51
N HIS A 32 6.41 -17.17 -0.54
CA HIS A 32 6.05 -16.28 -1.65
C HIS A 32 7.13 -16.30 -2.73
N LYS A 33 6.69 -16.39 -3.99
CA LYS A 33 7.60 -16.26 -5.13
C LYS A 33 8.20 -14.85 -5.18
N LEU A 34 9.45 -14.76 -5.59
CA LEU A 34 10.14 -13.51 -5.88
C LEU A 34 10.23 -13.31 -7.40
N SER A 35 10.11 -12.06 -7.85
CA SER A 35 10.23 -11.72 -9.27
C SER A 35 10.73 -10.27 -9.42
N GLU A 36 11.35 -9.97 -10.56
CA GLU A 36 11.54 -8.58 -10.99
C GLU A 36 10.21 -7.95 -11.44
N ASP A 37 9.30 -8.76 -11.98
CA ASP A 37 7.91 -8.38 -12.25
C ASP A 37 7.09 -8.48 -10.96
N CYS A 38 7.23 -7.48 -10.10
CA CYS A 38 6.70 -7.46 -8.74
C CYS A 38 5.90 -6.20 -8.39
N LEU A 39 5.93 -5.17 -9.25
CA LEU A 39 5.27 -3.90 -8.95
C LEU A 39 3.76 -3.98 -9.20
N TYR A 40 3.03 -4.35 -8.17
CA TYR A 40 1.58 -4.53 -8.19
C TYR A 40 0.92 -3.81 -7.04
N VAL A 41 -0.30 -3.34 -7.27
CA VAL A 41 -1.19 -2.73 -6.28
C VAL A 41 -2.32 -3.69 -5.98
N ASN A 42 -2.64 -3.88 -4.71
CA ASN A 42 -3.76 -4.66 -4.23
C ASN A 42 -4.81 -3.72 -3.64
N VAL A 43 -6.04 -3.85 -4.06
CA VAL A 43 -7.17 -3.09 -3.52
C VAL A 43 -8.14 -4.04 -2.84
N VAL A 44 -8.46 -3.77 -1.58
CA VAL A 44 -9.42 -4.50 -0.77
C VAL A 44 -10.56 -3.56 -0.42
N ARG A 45 -11.79 -3.92 -0.75
CA ARG A 45 -12.96 -3.10 -0.47
C ARG A 45 -14.16 -3.94 -0.02
N PRO A 46 -15.15 -3.36 0.67
CA PRO A 46 -16.40 -4.07 0.93
C PRO A 46 -17.10 -4.44 -0.38
N SER A 47 -17.77 -5.58 -0.42
CA SER A 47 -18.61 -5.93 -1.55
C SER A 47 -19.84 -5.02 -1.64
N GLY A 48 -20.36 -4.82 -2.85
CA GLY A 48 -21.53 -3.97 -3.08
C GLY A 48 -21.25 -2.46 -3.05
N VAL A 49 -20.01 -2.05 -2.78
CA VAL A 49 -19.60 -0.64 -2.90
C VAL A 49 -19.54 -0.28 -4.39
N ASN A 50 -20.16 0.82 -4.77
CA ASN A 50 -20.09 1.39 -6.11
C ASN A 50 -18.98 2.46 -6.21
N ASP A 51 -18.74 2.95 -7.40
CA ASP A 51 -17.74 3.98 -7.72
C ASP A 51 -18.08 5.37 -7.15
N THR A 52 -19.32 5.60 -6.71
CA THR A 52 -19.79 6.86 -6.12
C THR A 52 -19.73 6.88 -4.59
N ALA A 53 -19.22 5.84 -3.94
CA ALA A 53 -19.28 5.69 -2.49
C ALA A 53 -18.36 6.65 -1.72
N ASP A 54 -17.31 7.16 -2.36
CA ASP A 54 -16.37 8.17 -1.83
C ASP A 54 -15.78 7.80 -0.45
N LEU A 55 -15.42 6.52 -0.26
CA LEU A 55 -14.91 5.97 0.99
C LEU A 55 -13.48 6.42 1.29
N PRO A 56 -13.12 6.61 2.58
CA PRO A 56 -11.73 6.80 2.96
C PRO A 56 -10.85 5.65 2.51
N VAL A 57 -9.60 5.97 2.17
CA VAL A 57 -8.61 5.00 1.66
C VAL A 57 -7.47 4.85 2.65
N ALA A 58 -7.19 3.63 3.09
CA ALA A 58 -6.04 3.28 3.92
C ALA A 58 -4.92 2.70 3.03
N PHE A 59 -3.83 3.45 2.82
CA PHE A 59 -2.71 3.08 1.96
C PHE A 59 -1.55 2.55 2.80
N TRP A 60 -1.30 1.24 2.71
CA TRP A 60 -0.30 0.52 3.51
C TRP A 60 1.04 0.42 2.81
N ILE A 61 2.13 0.77 3.51
CA ILE A 61 3.51 0.56 3.08
C ILE A 61 4.14 -0.49 4.00
N HIS A 62 4.55 -1.64 3.45
CA HIS A 62 5.16 -2.70 4.23
C HIS A 62 6.58 -2.36 4.69
N GLY A 63 7.01 -2.97 5.80
CA GLY A 63 8.37 -2.89 6.31
C GLY A 63 9.30 -3.96 5.74
N GLY A 64 10.36 -4.28 6.50
CA GLY A 64 11.37 -5.26 6.12
C GLY A 64 12.75 -4.65 5.85
N GLY A 65 13.05 -3.49 6.48
CA GLY A 65 14.36 -2.85 6.43
C GLY A 65 14.79 -2.39 5.04
N PHE A 66 13.85 -2.19 4.11
CA PHE A 66 14.10 -1.92 2.69
C PHE A 66 14.83 -3.05 1.94
N THR A 67 15.04 -4.19 2.58
CA THR A 67 15.82 -5.31 2.03
C THR A 67 14.98 -6.55 1.80
N THR A 68 13.87 -6.68 2.51
CA THR A 68 12.92 -7.80 2.46
C THR A 68 11.49 -7.29 2.54
N GLY A 69 10.51 -8.17 2.40
CA GLY A 69 9.12 -7.83 2.61
C GLY A 69 8.27 -7.89 1.33
N GLY A 70 6.98 -7.73 1.51
CA GLY A 70 6.02 -7.72 0.42
C GLY A 70 4.58 -7.62 0.93
N SER A 71 3.70 -7.16 0.06
CA SER A 71 2.29 -6.98 0.35
C SER A 71 1.51 -8.29 0.52
N ALA A 72 2.07 -9.41 0.03
CA ALA A 72 1.43 -10.72 0.07
C ALA A 72 1.50 -11.41 1.44
N TYR A 73 2.25 -10.88 2.40
CA TYR A 73 2.39 -11.53 3.70
C TYR A 73 1.06 -11.62 4.45
N ALA A 74 0.75 -12.79 5.03
CA ALA A 74 -0.50 -13.03 5.74
C ALA A 74 -0.74 -12.03 6.88
N ARG A 75 0.33 -11.56 7.54
CA ARG A 75 0.26 -10.53 8.59
C ARG A 75 -0.22 -9.16 8.07
N TYR A 76 -0.12 -8.91 6.78
CA TYR A 76 -0.55 -7.67 6.12
C TYR A 76 -1.88 -7.85 5.37
N ASN A 77 -2.65 -8.86 5.71
CA ASN A 77 -3.97 -9.07 5.11
C ASN A 77 -4.93 -7.96 5.53
N LEU A 78 -5.12 -6.99 4.66
CA LEU A 78 -5.96 -5.82 4.88
C LEU A 78 -7.46 -6.14 4.92
N SER A 79 -7.88 -7.37 4.58
CA SER A 79 -9.29 -7.76 4.68
C SER A 79 -9.84 -7.61 6.09
N PHE A 80 -9.02 -7.84 7.12
CA PHE A 80 -9.46 -7.70 8.52
C PHE A 80 -9.82 -6.26 8.88
N ILE A 81 -9.03 -5.28 8.44
CA ILE A 81 -9.32 -3.86 8.73
C ILE A 81 -10.55 -3.39 7.96
N VAL A 82 -10.70 -3.83 6.69
CA VAL A 82 -11.88 -3.52 5.87
C VAL A 82 -13.14 -4.14 6.48
N GLU A 83 -13.09 -5.41 6.88
CA GLU A 83 -14.21 -6.07 7.57
C GLU A 83 -14.59 -5.36 8.86
N GLN A 84 -13.60 -4.99 9.68
CA GLN A 84 -13.84 -4.26 10.92
C GLN A 84 -14.47 -2.88 10.65
N SER A 85 -14.01 -2.16 9.64
CA SER A 85 -14.57 -0.86 9.26
C SER A 85 -16.06 -0.92 8.90
N VAL A 86 -16.46 -1.99 8.21
CA VAL A 86 -17.89 -2.24 7.91
C VAL A 86 -18.68 -2.53 9.17
N LYS A 87 -18.14 -3.36 10.08
CA LYS A 87 -18.82 -3.72 11.35
C LYS A 87 -19.10 -2.50 12.23
N ILE A 88 -18.18 -1.53 12.25
CA ILE A 88 -18.35 -0.31 13.05
C ILE A 88 -19.08 0.81 12.30
N GLY A 89 -19.58 0.55 11.09
CA GLY A 89 -20.39 1.51 10.30
C GLY A 89 -19.57 2.61 9.61
N THR A 90 -18.25 2.45 9.52
CA THR A 90 -17.34 3.40 8.86
C THR A 90 -16.49 2.69 7.81
N PRO A 91 -17.10 2.22 6.71
CA PRO A 91 -16.42 1.43 5.70
C PRO A 91 -15.27 2.19 5.05
N ILE A 92 -14.18 1.48 4.74
CA ILE A 92 -12.99 2.00 4.05
C ILE A 92 -12.61 1.11 2.87
N VAL A 93 -11.83 1.67 1.95
CA VAL A 93 -11.02 0.93 0.98
C VAL A 93 -9.60 0.83 1.51
N ALA A 94 -8.98 -0.33 1.40
CA ALA A 94 -7.59 -0.52 1.80
C ALA A 94 -6.71 -0.88 0.59
N VAL A 95 -5.51 -0.32 0.55
CA VAL A 95 -4.55 -0.50 -0.54
C VAL A 95 -3.22 -0.96 0.02
N SER A 96 -2.62 -1.98 -0.58
CA SER A 96 -1.23 -2.37 -0.37
C SER A 96 -0.53 -2.57 -1.71
N PHE A 97 0.79 -2.57 -1.72
CA PHE A 97 1.56 -2.69 -2.95
C PHE A 97 2.96 -3.19 -2.65
N ASN A 98 3.68 -3.62 -3.69
CA ASN A 98 5.09 -3.93 -3.62
C ASN A 98 5.93 -2.76 -4.13
N TYR A 99 7.15 -2.62 -3.63
CA TYR A 99 8.17 -1.69 -4.10
C TYR A 99 9.52 -2.41 -4.15
N ARG A 100 10.42 -1.98 -5.02
CA ARG A 100 11.75 -2.59 -5.15
C ARG A 100 12.57 -2.43 -3.89
N LEU A 101 13.32 -3.46 -3.58
CA LEU A 101 14.07 -3.64 -2.34
C LEU A 101 15.56 -3.75 -2.63
N SER A 102 16.38 -3.71 -1.56
CA SER A 102 17.83 -3.95 -1.64
C SER A 102 18.52 -3.05 -2.66
N ALA A 103 19.50 -3.54 -3.36
CA ALA A 103 20.20 -2.79 -4.41
C ALA A 103 19.28 -2.39 -5.58
N PHE A 104 18.26 -3.17 -5.89
CA PHE A 104 17.31 -2.86 -6.97
C PHE A 104 16.45 -1.62 -6.66
N GLY A 105 16.14 -1.39 -5.38
CA GLY A 105 15.32 -0.28 -4.92
C GLY A 105 16.11 0.91 -4.38
N PHE A 106 17.27 0.65 -3.77
CA PHE A 106 17.96 1.63 -2.95
C PHE A 106 19.47 1.73 -3.25
N LEU A 107 19.85 1.43 -4.50
CA LEU A 107 21.23 1.71 -4.94
C LEU A 107 21.55 3.19 -4.74
N SER A 108 22.69 3.47 -4.12
CA SER A 108 23.14 4.83 -3.82
C SER A 108 24.57 5.04 -4.34
N GLY A 109 24.93 6.30 -4.52
CA GLY A 109 26.23 6.73 -5.03
C GLY A 109 26.09 7.81 -6.10
N GLY A 110 27.20 8.48 -6.44
CA GLY A 110 27.21 9.54 -7.45
C GLY A 110 26.72 9.03 -8.79
N GLU A 111 27.30 7.95 -9.29
CA GLU A 111 26.96 7.37 -10.59
C GLU A 111 25.48 6.90 -10.66
N ALA A 112 24.97 6.31 -9.58
CA ALA A 112 23.56 5.90 -9.51
C ALA A 112 22.62 7.10 -9.55
N THR A 113 23.02 8.20 -8.93
CA THR A 113 22.24 9.45 -8.94
C THR A 113 22.27 10.11 -10.31
N GLU A 114 23.43 10.20 -10.94
CA GLU A 114 23.61 10.74 -12.29
C GLU A 114 22.84 9.91 -13.32
N ALA A 115 22.87 8.59 -13.20
CA ALA A 115 22.09 7.69 -14.06
C ALA A 115 20.58 7.71 -13.77
N GLY A 116 20.13 8.41 -12.72
CA GLY A 116 18.73 8.51 -12.34
C GLY A 116 18.11 7.21 -11.79
N ILE A 117 18.94 6.28 -11.30
CA ILE A 117 18.51 4.97 -10.77
C ILE A 117 18.54 4.88 -9.24
N SER A 118 18.93 5.95 -8.54
CA SER A 118 18.88 6.01 -7.08
C SER A 118 17.44 6.10 -6.55
N ASN A 119 17.21 5.59 -5.34
CA ASN A 119 15.93 5.68 -4.63
C ASN A 119 14.72 5.13 -5.41
N ASN A 120 14.92 4.12 -6.23
CA ASN A 120 13.86 3.52 -7.04
C ASN A 120 12.70 2.98 -6.19
N GLY A 121 12.99 2.41 -5.00
CA GLY A 121 11.95 1.94 -4.08
C GLY A 121 11.02 3.06 -3.63
N TYR A 122 11.53 4.23 -3.28
CA TYR A 122 10.69 5.39 -2.97
C TYR A 122 9.93 5.92 -4.19
N ARG A 123 10.52 5.85 -5.37
CA ARG A 123 9.83 6.24 -6.62
C ARG A 123 8.69 5.28 -6.95
N ASP A 124 8.86 3.98 -6.69
CA ASP A 124 7.81 2.98 -6.84
C ASP A 124 6.64 3.27 -5.90
N GLN A 125 6.92 3.59 -4.63
CA GLN A 125 5.92 3.98 -3.65
C GLN A 125 5.14 5.24 -4.08
N ARG A 126 5.83 6.26 -4.58
CA ARG A 126 5.17 7.48 -5.10
C ARG A 126 4.30 7.20 -6.30
N LEU A 127 4.75 6.34 -7.19
CA LEU A 127 3.97 5.96 -8.36
C LEU A 127 2.71 5.17 -7.96
N ALA A 128 2.79 4.32 -6.92
CA ALA A 128 1.61 3.66 -6.35
C ALA A 128 0.62 4.68 -5.74
N LEU A 129 1.11 5.72 -5.06
CA LEU A 129 0.28 6.82 -4.56
C LEU A 129 -0.38 7.61 -5.69
N GLN A 130 0.36 7.88 -6.76
CA GLN A 130 -0.18 8.53 -7.95
C GLN A 130 -1.27 7.66 -8.59
N TRP A 131 -1.02 6.35 -8.71
CA TRP A 131 -2.01 5.42 -9.22
C TRP A 131 -3.31 5.44 -8.39
N VAL A 132 -3.20 5.46 -7.05
CA VAL A 132 -4.36 5.57 -6.16
C VAL A 132 -5.12 6.87 -6.44
N ASN A 133 -4.43 7.99 -6.55
CA ASN A 133 -5.06 9.27 -6.85
C ASN A 133 -5.84 9.25 -8.18
N GLU A 134 -5.28 8.60 -9.21
CA GLU A 134 -5.87 8.53 -10.54
C GLU A 134 -7.02 7.51 -10.66
N ASN A 135 -7.01 6.43 -9.85
CA ASN A 135 -7.84 5.25 -10.15
C ASN A 135 -8.75 4.80 -8.99
N ILE A 136 -8.50 5.21 -7.75
CA ILE A 136 -9.20 4.61 -6.59
C ILE A 136 -10.70 4.91 -6.56
N ALA A 137 -11.14 5.96 -7.23
CA ALA A 137 -12.56 6.29 -7.37
C ALA A 137 -13.34 5.16 -8.06
N ALA A 138 -12.75 4.49 -9.05
CA ALA A 138 -13.36 3.33 -9.71
C ALA A 138 -13.60 2.14 -8.76
N PHE A 139 -12.96 2.14 -7.60
CA PHE A 139 -13.13 1.15 -6.53
C PHE A 139 -14.02 1.66 -5.39
N GLY A 140 -14.63 2.83 -5.53
CA GLY A 140 -15.45 3.47 -4.52
C GLY A 140 -14.63 4.19 -3.42
N GLY A 141 -13.33 4.36 -3.61
CA GLY A 141 -12.47 5.12 -2.71
C GLY A 141 -12.35 6.58 -3.11
N SER A 142 -12.14 7.46 -2.14
CA SER A 142 -11.92 8.89 -2.38
C SER A 142 -10.43 9.20 -2.54
N PRO A 143 -9.98 9.76 -3.67
CA PRO A 143 -8.60 10.20 -3.83
C PRO A 143 -8.21 11.34 -2.87
N ASP A 144 -9.20 12.08 -2.37
CA ASP A 144 -9.00 13.19 -1.43
C ASP A 144 -8.97 12.76 0.04
N LYS A 145 -9.32 11.49 0.33
CA LYS A 145 -9.38 10.93 1.70
C LYS A 145 -8.40 9.78 1.87
N VAL A 146 -7.15 9.96 1.47
CA VAL A 146 -6.10 8.93 1.55
C VAL A 146 -5.28 9.09 2.81
N THR A 147 -5.22 8.04 3.62
CA THR A 147 -4.33 7.93 4.77
C THR A 147 -3.18 7.00 4.44
N ILE A 148 -1.94 7.48 4.56
CA ILE A 148 -0.73 6.69 4.35
C ILE A 148 -0.21 6.23 5.71
N TRP A 149 0.04 4.94 5.83
CA TRP A 149 0.57 4.35 7.06
C TRP A 149 1.50 3.18 6.75
N GLY A 150 2.36 2.82 7.69
CA GLY A 150 3.32 1.74 7.51
C GLY A 150 4.00 1.34 8.81
N GLU A 151 4.72 0.23 8.76
CA GLU A 151 5.48 -0.31 9.87
C GLU A 151 6.97 -0.34 9.52
N SER A 152 7.87 -0.05 10.48
CA SER A 152 9.31 -0.13 10.31
C SER A 152 9.82 0.70 9.11
N ALA A 153 10.44 0.08 8.10
CA ALA A 153 10.85 0.76 6.86
C ALA A 153 9.66 1.42 6.13
N GLY A 154 8.45 0.85 6.24
CA GLY A 154 7.23 1.48 5.74
C GLY A 154 6.90 2.79 6.47
N ALA A 155 7.08 2.85 7.78
CA ALA A 155 6.91 4.08 8.55
C ALA A 155 7.97 5.14 8.21
N MET A 156 9.23 4.70 7.99
CA MET A 156 10.30 5.57 7.49
C MET A 156 9.96 6.11 6.10
N SER A 157 9.33 5.28 5.24
CA SER A 157 8.86 5.69 3.92
C SER A 157 7.78 6.77 4.00
N VAL A 158 6.81 6.62 4.92
CA VAL A 158 5.81 7.65 5.18
C VAL A 158 6.48 8.97 5.52
N THR A 159 7.45 8.96 6.44
CA THR A 159 8.21 10.15 6.83
C THR A 159 9.00 10.71 5.63
N ALA A 160 9.67 9.86 4.85
CA ALA A 160 10.42 10.31 3.67
C ALA A 160 9.50 11.01 2.64
N HIS A 161 8.29 10.49 2.44
CA HIS A 161 7.32 11.12 1.53
C HIS A 161 6.83 12.48 2.01
N MET A 162 6.82 12.74 3.33
CA MET A 162 6.47 14.05 3.88
C MET A 162 7.43 15.15 3.42
N PHE A 163 8.71 14.82 3.29
CA PHE A 163 9.75 15.79 2.95
C PHE A 163 10.17 15.76 1.48
N ALA A 164 9.87 14.68 0.76
CA ALA A 164 10.21 14.53 -0.63
C ALA A 164 9.54 15.61 -1.49
N TYR A 165 10.27 16.12 -2.48
CA TYR A 165 9.77 17.12 -3.43
C TYR A 165 9.17 18.36 -2.76
N ASN A 166 9.84 18.89 -1.73
CA ASN A 166 9.39 20.04 -0.93
C ASN A 166 8.01 19.83 -0.27
N GLY A 167 7.71 18.61 0.17
CA GLY A 167 6.42 18.26 0.75
C GLY A 167 5.28 18.13 -0.26
N THR A 168 5.58 18.14 -1.55
CA THR A 168 4.57 17.91 -2.58
C THR A 168 4.31 16.42 -2.69
N ILE A 169 3.23 15.96 -2.13
CA ILE A 169 2.74 14.60 -2.33
C ILE A 169 1.79 14.61 -3.53
N ALA A 170 1.74 13.50 -4.26
CA ALA A 170 0.94 13.37 -5.48
C ALA A 170 -0.58 13.50 -5.29
N SER A 171 -1.04 13.75 -4.07
CA SER A 171 -2.42 14.09 -3.72
C SER A 171 -2.45 15.43 -2.99
N HIS A 172 -3.32 16.34 -3.37
CA HIS A 172 -3.35 17.75 -2.98
C HIS A 172 -3.74 18.04 -1.52
N SER A 173 -3.92 17.05 -0.65
CA SER A 173 -4.43 17.30 0.70
C SER A 173 -4.05 16.21 1.70
N LEU A 174 -2.80 16.10 2.09
CA LEU A 174 -2.41 15.20 3.18
C LEU A 174 -2.15 15.98 4.47
N GLY A 175 -2.97 15.76 5.48
CA GLY A 175 -2.72 16.19 6.85
C GLY A 175 -1.85 15.14 7.58
N PHE A 176 -0.96 15.59 8.45
CA PHE A 176 0.03 14.74 9.11
C PHE A 176 -0.37 14.43 10.56
N HIS A 177 -0.37 13.15 10.91
CA HIS A 177 -0.27 12.71 12.29
C HIS A 177 0.78 11.61 12.39
N ALA A 178 1.91 11.93 13.01
CA ALA A 178 2.90 10.94 13.38
C ALA A 178 2.55 10.41 14.77
N CYS A 179 2.20 9.14 14.89
CA CYS A 179 2.10 8.45 16.17
C CYS A 179 3.36 7.62 16.36
N SER A 180 4.28 8.09 17.19
CA SER A 180 5.42 7.35 17.68
C SER A 180 5.03 6.65 18.96
N GLY A 181 4.71 5.37 18.92
CA GLY A 181 4.67 4.50 20.10
C GLY A 181 6.08 4.04 20.45
N ALA A 182 6.40 3.97 21.73
CA ALA A 182 7.77 3.84 22.26
C ALA A 182 8.56 2.57 21.85
N ASN A 183 7.99 1.62 21.08
CA ASN A 183 8.65 0.40 20.61
C ASN A 183 8.24 -0.08 19.20
N SER A 184 7.53 0.72 18.43
CA SER A 184 7.22 0.41 17.05
C SER A 184 7.31 1.66 16.18
N TYR A 185 8.13 1.62 15.15
CA TYR A 185 8.22 2.68 14.15
C TYR A 185 6.95 2.64 13.30
N GLN A 186 5.91 3.30 13.77
CA GLN A 186 4.67 3.47 13.02
C GLN A 186 4.50 4.96 12.72
N ALA A 187 4.35 5.27 11.45
CA ALA A 187 3.98 6.60 11.01
C ALA A 187 2.66 6.54 10.25
N VAL A 188 1.76 7.42 10.59
CA VAL A 188 0.47 7.57 9.92
C VAL A 188 0.39 9.00 9.38
N MET A 189 0.13 9.14 8.10
CA MET A 189 -0.20 10.42 7.47
C MET A 189 -1.68 10.43 7.13
N ILE A 190 -2.38 11.45 7.58
CA ILE A 190 -3.81 11.62 7.36
C ILE A 190 -4.01 12.87 6.49
N ASN A 191 -4.80 12.74 5.44
CA ASN A 191 -5.32 13.90 4.73
C ASN A 191 -6.19 14.74 5.69
N SER A 192 -6.05 16.05 5.65
CA SER A 192 -6.77 17.00 6.53
C SER A 192 -8.30 16.91 6.41
N SER A 193 -8.83 16.32 5.35
CA SER A 193 -10.26 16.07 5.16
C SER A 193 -10.73 14.67 5.60
N ALA A 194 -9.82 13.73 5.82
CA ALA A 194 -10.14 12.37 6.24
C ALA A 194 -9.87 12.19 7.73
N GLN A 195 -10.87 12.33 8.56
CA GLN A 195 -10.81 11.79 9.92
C GLN A 195 -11.04 10.29 9.86
N LEU A 196 -9.97 9.50 10.04
CA LEU A 196 -10.16 8.11 10.48
C LEU A 196 -10.90 8.18 11.82
N PRO A 197 -11.98 7.40 12.01
CA PRO A 197 -12.68 7.38 13.29
C PRO A 197 -11.67 7.12 14.41
N ALA A 198 -11.79 7.87 15.52
CA ALA A 198 -10.89 7.77 16.67
C ALA A 198 -10.79 6.34 17.23
N ASN A 199 -11.73 5.47 16.90
CA ASN A 199 -11.84 4.07 17.35
C ASN A 199 -11.01 3.10 16.48
N LEU A 200 -10.44 3.55 15.37
CA LEU A 200 -9.48 2.77 14.57
C LEU A 200 -8.06 2.91 15.15
N ALA A 201 -7.95 3.08 16.47
CA ALA A 201 -6.68 3.03 17.18
C ALA A 201 -6.05 1.66 16.95
N LEU A 202 -5.04 1.63 16.09
CA LEU A 202 -4.26 0.45 15.78
C LEU A 202 -3.60 -0.07 17.06
N GLY A 203 -4.09 -1.21 17.56
CA GLY A 203 -3.30 -2.12 18.35
C GLY A 203 -3.35 -1.98 19.86
N GLN A 204 -4.38 -2.55 20.43
CA GLN A 204 -4.20 -3.46 21.55
C GLN A 204 -4.58 -4.86 21.07
N PRO A 205 -3.78 -5.91 21.28
CA PRO A 205 -4.22 -7.26 21.00
C PRO A 205 -5.44 -7.55 21.89
N SER A 206 -6.56 -7.83 21.26
CA SER A 206 -7.77 -8.27 21.92
C SER A 206 -7.47 -9.59 22.67
N PRO A 207 -7.93 -9.76 23.93
CA PRO A 207 -7.76 -11.02 24.64
C PRO A 207 -8.35 -12.18 23.84
N ALA A 208 -7.68 -13.32 23.86
CA ALA A 208 -7.99 -14.51 23.05
C ALA A 208 -9.39 -15.12 23.29
N SER A 209 -10.20 -14.58 24.18
CA SER A 209 -11.48 -15.11 24.63
C SER A 209 -12.73 -14.64 23.85
N GLN A 210 -12.58 -13.82 22.79
CA GLN A 210 -13.72 -13.32 22.00
C GLN A 210 -13.81 -13.90 20.58
N ARG A 211 -13.21 -15.07 20.31
CA ARG A 211 -13.21 -15.65 18.95
C ARG A 211 -14.47 -16.42 18.55
N ASP A 212 -15.42 -16.66 19.42
CA ASP A 212 -16.47 -17.67 19.20
C ASP A 212 -17.86 -17.15 18.81
N SER A 213 -18.00 -15.88 18.41
CA SER A 213 -19.28 -15.36 17.92
C SER A 213 -19.11 -14.36 16.78
N LEU A 214 -18.55 -14.81 15.65
CA LEU A 214 -18.53 -13.98 14.45
C LEU A 214 -19.85 -14.11 13.69
N PRO A 215 -20.53 -13.01 13.37
CA PRO A 215 -21.67 -13.02 12.45
C PRO A 215 -21.20 -13.48 11.04
N PRO A 216 -22.12 -13.84 10.15
CA PRO A 216 -21.77 -14.32 8.81
C PRO A 216 -20.83 -13.33 8.12
N LYS A 217 -19.77 -13.87 7.51
CA LYS A 217 -18.69 -13.08 6.87
C LYS A 217 -19.29 -12.12 5.87
N THR A 218 -19.12 -10.83 6.08
CA THR A 218 -19.41 -9.82 5.07
C THR A 218 -18.51 -10.11 3.86
N PRO A 219 -19.07 -10.25 2.65
CA PRO A 219 -18.25 -10.46 1.47
C PRO A 219 -17.28 -9.30 1.27
N ILE A 220 -16.01 -9.63 1.10
CA ILE A 220 -14.95 -8.66 0.82
C ILE A 220 -14.45 -8.92 -0.59
N LEU A 221 -14.39 -7.89 -1.41
CA LEU A 221 -13.81 -7.98 -2.74
C LEU A 221 -12.33 -7.66 -2.66
N PHE A 222 -11.52 -8.64 -3.04
CA PHE A 222 -10.08 -8.49 -3.20
C PHE A 222 -9.76 -8.32 -4.69
N THR A 223 -8.97 -7.32 -5.03
CA THR A 223 -8.55 -7.05 -6.40
C THR A 223 -7.08 -6.69 -6.40
N THR A 224 -6.26 -7.47 -7.12
CA THR A 224 -4.87 -7.12 -7.42
C THR A 224 -4.81 -6.53 -8.82
N ILE A 225 -4.25 -5.36 -8.96
CA ILE A 225 -4.19 -4.65 -10.22
C ILE A 225 -2.75 -4.60 -10.71
N TRP A 226 -2.60 -4.91 -11.99
CA TRP A 226 -1.35 -4.85 -12.71
C TRP A 226 -1.00 -3.41 -13.07
N TRP A 227 0.16 -2.98 -12.68
CA TRP A 227 0.80 -1.88 -13.34
C TRP A 227 2.22 -2.33 -13.73
N GLN A 228 2.43 -2.59 -15.00
CA GLN A 228 3.71 -3.08 -15.51
C GLN A 228 4.66 -1.91 -15.72
N THR A 229 5.90 -2.07 -15.23
CA THR A 229 7.03 -1.41 -15.88
C THR A 229 7.27 -2.12 -17.21
N PRO A 230 7.56 -1.40 -18.33
CA PRO A 230 8.03 -2.07 -19.52
C PRO A 230 9.27 -2.92 -19.19
N PRO A 231 9.46 -4.07 -19.84
CA PRO A 231 10.65 -4.88 -19.64
C PRO A 231 11.88 -4.00 -19.83
N VAL A 232 12.80 -4.08 -18.90
CA VAL A 232 14.10 -3.42 -19.03
C VAL A 232 14.76 -4.03 -20.26
N PRO A 233 15.26 -3.25 -21.22
CA PRO A 233 16.01 -3.81 -22.32
C PRO A 233 17.16 -4.64 -21.76
N HIS A 234 17.25 -5.90 -22.17
CA HIS A 234 18.37 -6.76 -21.82
C HIS A 234 19.65 -6.11 -22.36
N TRP A 235 20.58 -5.79 -21.47
CA TRP A 235 21.97 -5.43 -21.78
C TRP A 235 22.76 -6.71 -21.98
#